data_9bca337ada32bcbaf6aacf5fe34f3a2f
#
_entry.id   9bca337ada32bcbaf6aacf5fe34f3a2f
#
_cell.length_a   1.000
_cell.length_b   1.000
_cell.length_c   1.000
_cell.angle_alpha   90.00
_cell.angle_beta   90.00
_cell.angle_gamma   90.00
#
_symmetry.space_group_name_H-M   'P 1'
#
loop_
_entity.id
_entity.type
_entity.pdbx_description
1 polymer ?
#
loop_
_entity_poly.entity_id
_entity_poly.type
_entity_poly.pdbx_seq_one_letter_code
_entity_poly.pdbx_strand_id
1 'polypeptide(L)'
;MTFQPDLPAATVDVRLREAVQTFETAEHNVVLWFAEMQRRQLHRDLGYSSLRQYALMALGFSPTRAADFIRLATRLDELPRLRESVASGEVGYT
;
A
#
# COMPACT_ATOMS: atom_id res chain seq x y z
N MET A 1 13.56 3.64 -12.72
CA MET A 1 14.51 2.58 -13.10
C MET A 1 14.32 2.25 -14.58
N THR A 2 15.40 2.22 -15.31
CA THR A 2 15.34 1.92 -16.74
C THR A 2 15.60 0.44 -16.95
N PHE A 3 14.72 -0.21 -17.67
CA PHE A 3 14.92 -1.62 -18.01
C PHE A 3 16.00 -1.76 -19.08
N GLN A 4 16.94 -2.66 -18.85
CA GLN A 4 17.99 -2.96 -19.80
C GLN A 4 18.00 -4.46 -20.07
N PRO A 5 17.75 -4.89 -21.31
CA PRO A 5 17.80 -6.30 -21.65
C PRO A 5 19.25 -6.80 -21.71
N ASP A 6 19.39 -8.10 -21.68
CA ASP A 6 20.69 -8.79 -21.88
C ASP A 6 21.73 -8.54 -20.80
N LEU A 7 21.30 -8.17 -19.59
CA LEU A 7 22.21 -8.05 -18.47
C LEU A 7 22.58 -9.45 -17.93
N PRO A 8 23.74 -9.58 -17.29
CA PRO A 8 24.11 -10.84 -16.63
C PRO A 8 23.09 -11.24 -15.58
N ALA A 9 22.95 -12.55 -15.38
CA ALA A 9 21.97 -13.09 -14.43
C ALA A 9 22.13 -12.50 -13.02
N ALA A 10 23.35 -12.34 -12.55
CA ALA A 10 23.58 -11.78 -11.22
C ALA A 10 23.09 -10.35 -11.11
N THR A 11 23.24 -9.56 -12.17
CA THR A 11 22.77 -8.19 -12.20
C THR A 11 21.25 -8.14 -12.23
N VAL A 12 20.60 -9.01 -13.00
CA VAL A 12 19.15 -9.09 -13.04
C VAL A 12 18.60 -9.47 -11.67
N ASP A 13 19.25 -10.42 -10.99
CA ASP A 13 18.84 -10.84 -9.66
C ASP A 13 18.87 -9.65 -8.67
N VAL A 14 19.94 -8.88 -8.66
CA VAL A 14 20.05 -7.73 -7.78
C VAL A 14 18.98 -6.70 -8.09
N ARG A 15 18.76 -6.41 -9.36
CA ARG A 15 17.74 -5.43 -9.77
C ARG A 15 16.33 -5.88 -9.38
N LEU A 16 16.07 -7.17 -9.53
CA LEU A 16 14.76 -7.71 -9.18
C LEU A 16 14.53 -7.63 -7.69
N ARG A 17 15.54 -7.95 -6.87
CA ARG A 17 15.41 -7.86 -5.42
C ARG A 17 15.17 -6.41 -4.97
N GLU A 18 15.87 -5.47 -5.58
CA GLU A 18 15.66 -4.05 -5.30
C GLU A 18 14.25 -3.61 -5.68
N ALA A 19 13.77 -4.06 -6.84
CA ALA A 19 12.43 -3.72 -7.29
C ALA A 19 11.36 -4.29 -6.37
N VAL A 20 11.54 -5.54 -5.91
CA VAL A 20 10.61 -6.18 -4.97
C VAL A 20 10.58 -5.40 -3.66
N GLN A 21 11.74 -4.99 -3.15
CA GLN A 21 11.80 -4.24 -1.91
C GLN A 21 11.10 -2.89 -2.04
N THR A 22 11.29 -2.22 -3.16
CA THR A 22 10.61 -0.95 -3.45
C THR A 22 9.10 -1.16 -3.53
N PHE A 23 8.67 -2.25 -4.17
CA PHE A 23 7.27 -2.61 -4.27
C PHE A 23 6.66 -2.86 -2.89
N GLU A 24 7.33 -3.62 -2.04
CA GLU A 24 6.83 -3.91 -0.70
C GLU A 24 6.70 -2.65 0.13
N THR A 25 7.67 -1.76 0.05
CA THR A 25 7.63 -0.49 0.77
C THR A 25 6.46 0.37 0.27
N ALA A 26 6.27 0.44 -1.04
CA ALA A 26 5.18 1.21 -1.63
C ALA A 26 3.83 0.63 -1.25
N GLU A 27 3.69 -0.69 -1.27
CA GLU A 27 2.47 -1.37 -0.89
C GLU A 27 2.11 -1.07 0.56
N HIS A 28 3.11 -1.06 1.41
CA HIS A 28 2.95 -0.74 2.81
C HIS A 28 2.43 0.67 3.01
N ASN A 29 3.00 1.63 2.28
CA ASN A 29 2.56 3.02 2.33
C ASN A 29 1.11 3.15 1.86
N VAL A 30 0.71 2.37 0.87
CA VAL A 30 -0.67 2.37 0.41
C VAL A 30 -1.62 1.96 1.53
N VAL A 31 -1.26 0.94 2.30
CA VAL A 31 -2.09 0.49 3.44
C VAL A 31 -2.22 1.61 4.47
N LEU A 32 -1.13 2.30 4.78
CA LEU A 32 -1.16 3.40 5.74
C LEU A 32 -2.09 4.53 5.29
N TRP A 33 -2.01 4.91 4.03
CA TRP A 33 -2.86 5.97 3.49
C TRP A 33 -4.32 5.53 3.40
N PHE A 34 -4.58 4.26 3.08
CA PHE A 34 -5.94 3.73 3.11
C PHE A 34 -6.52 3.77 4.52
N ALA A 35 -5.72 3.43 5.52
CA ALA A 35 -6.16 3.47 6.92
C ALA A 35 -6.53 4.90 7.32
N GLU A 36 -5.74 5.88 6.90
CA GLU A 36 -6.00 7.28 7.18
C GLU A 36 -7.28 7.74 6.47
N MET A 37 -7.44 7.37 5.22
CA MET A 37 -8.63 7.68 4.43
C MET A 37 -9.88 7.11 5.10
N GLN A 38 -9.81 5.87 5.56
CA GLN A 38 -10.93 5.19 6.21
C GLN A 38 -11.25 5.81 7.57
N ARG A 39 -10.23 6.04 8.38
CA ARG A 39 -10.41 6.58 9.72
C ARG A 39 -11.08 7.94 9.71
N ARG A 40 -10.69 8.79 8.77
CA ARG A 40 -11.20 10.15 8.65
C ARG A 40 -12.37 10.28 7.69
N GLN A 41 -12.79 9.18 7.05
CA GLN A 41 -13.91 9.19 6.09
C GLN A 41 -13.69 10.18 4.94
N LEU A 42 -12.44 10.33 4.50
CA LEU A 42 -12.08 11.34 3.50
C LEU A 42 -12.68 11.06 2.13
N HIS A 43 -13.06 9.82 1.86
CA HIS A 43 -13.73 9.50 0.59
C HIS A 43 -15.02 10.31 0.42
N ARG A 44 -15.70 10.63 1.51
CA ARG A 44 -16.92 11.44 1.47
C ARG A 44 -16.60 12.88 1.05
N ASP A 45 -15.52 13.41 1.58
CA ASP A 45 -15.08 14.77 1.21
C ASP A 45 -14.75 14.87 -0.27
N LEU A 46 -14.33 13.75 -0.86
CA LEU A 46 -13.98 13.69 -2.28
C LEU A 46 -15.16 13.32 -3.17
N GLY A 47 -16.33 13.08 -2.59
CA GLY A 47 -17.54 12.82 -3.35
C GLY A 47 -17.83 11.36 -3.65
N TYR A 48 -17.18 10.43 -2.94
CA TYR A 48 -17.40 9.01 -3.13
C TYR A 48 -18.24 8.43 -2.01
N SER A 49 -19.09 7.48 -2.35
CA SER A 49 -20.03 6.89 -1.38
C SER A 49 -19.35 5.92 -0.43
N SER A 50 -18.21 5.37 -0.80
CA SER A 50 -17.48 4.41 0.04
C SER A 50 -16.00 4.43 -0.33
N LEU A 51 -15.18 3.92 0.57
CA LEU A 51 -13.76 3.76 0.30
C LEU A 51 -13.55 2.77 -0.86
N ARG A 52 -14.38 1.76 -0.95
CA ARG A 52 -14.33 0.81 -2.07
C ARG A 52 -14.57 1.52 -3.40
N GLN A 53 -15.59 2.37 -3.47
CA GLN A 53 -15.87 3.13 -4.67
C GLN A 53 -14.70 4.02 -5.05
N TYR A 54 -14.13 4.69 -4.07
CA TYR A 54 -12.94 5.51 -4.28
C TYR A 54 -11.81 4.68 -4.89
N ALA A 55 -11.53 3.51 -4.30
CA ALA A 55 -10.45 2.66 -4.79
C ALA A 55 -10.70 2.20 -6.23
N LEU A 56 -11.93 1.82 -6.55
CA LEU A 56 -12.25 1.35 -7.90
C LEU A 56 -12.22 2.47 -8.93
N MET A 57 -12.77 3.62 -8.59
CA MET A 57 -12.97 4.69 -9.56
C MET A 57 -11.81 5.68 -9.64
N ALA A 58 -11.27 6.07 -8.50
CA ALA A 58 -10.18 7.05 -8.46
C ALA A 58 -8.81 6.40 -8.65
N LEU A 59 -8.59 5.24 -8.07
CA LEU A 59 -7.30 4.57 -8.13
C LEU A 59 -7.21 3.49 -9.19
N GLY A 60 -8.33 3.10 -9.77
CA GLY A 60 -8.35 2.07 -10.80
C GLY A 60 -8.05 0.67 -10.30
N PHE A 61 -8.28 0.41 -9.01
CA PHE A 61 -8.04 -0.91 -8.43
C PHE A 61 -9.10 -1.90 -8.91
N SER A 62 -8.71 -3.17 -9.04
CA SER A 62 -9.67 -4.24 -9.23
C SER A 62 -10.48 -4.43 -7.95
N PRO A 63 -11.67 -5.05 -8.04
CA PRO A 63 -12.46 -5.32 -6.83
C PRO A 63 -11.70 -6.13 -5.79
N THR A 64 -10.93 -7.13 -6.23
CA THR A 64 -10.14 -7.97 -5.31
C THR A 64 -9.06 -7.14 -4.62
N ARG A 65 -8.35 -6.33 -5.38
CA ARG A 65 -7.29 -5.49 -4.83
C ARG A 65 -7.85 -4.46 -3.86
N ALA A 66 -8.96 -3.85 -4.21
CA ALA A 66 -9.63 -2.90 -3.33
C ALA A 66 -10.04 -3.55 -2.01
N ALA A 67 -10.65 -4.75 -2.09
CA ALA A 67 -11.06 -5.47 -0.89
C ALA A 67 -9.87 -5.83 -0.01
N ASP A 68 -8.76 -6.25 -0.61
CA ASP A 68 -7.57 -6.64 0.13
C ASP A 68 -6.98 -5.45 0.89
N PHE A 69 -6.84 -4.31 0.24
CA PHE A 69 -6.28 -3.13 0.88
C PHE A 69 -7.20 -2.57 1.96
N ILE A 70 -8.51 -2.59 1.73
CA ILE A 70 -9.47 -2.14 2.73
C ILE A 70 -9.42 -3.05 3.96
N ARG A 71 -9.31 -4.36 3.75
CA ARG A 71 -9.20 -5.31 4.85
C ARG A 71 -7.94 -5.07 5.68
N LEU A 72 -6.81 -4.86 5.00
CA LEU A 72 -5.55 -4.58 5.68
C LEU A 72 -5.62 -3.26 6.44
N ALA A 73 -6.21 -2.23 5.84
CA ALA A 73 -6.38 -0.93 6.49
C ALA A 73 -7.27 -1.03 7.71
N THR A 74 -8.35 -1.82 7.62
CA THR A 74 -9.26 -2.02 8.75
C THR A 74 -8.55 -2.70 9.91
N ARG A 75 -7.76 -3.72 9.62
CA ARG A 75 -6.99 -4.41 10.67
C ARG A 75 -5.99 -3.48 11.34
N LEU A 76 -5.32 -2.66 10.54
CA LEU A 76 -4.35 -1.72 11.07
C LEU A 76 -5.03 -0.69 11.96
N ASP A 77 -6.21 -0.25 11.57
CA ASP A 77 -6.99 0.73 12.32
C ASP A 77 -7.49 0.17 13.66
N GLU A 78 -7.76 -1.13 13.71
CA GLU A 78 -8.17 -1.83 14.91
C GLU A 78 -7.02 -2.02 15.90
N LEU A 79 -5.79 -1.80 15.45
CA LEU A 79 -4.59 -1.94 16.27
C LEU A 79 -3.81 -0.62 16.25
N PRO A 80 -4.35 0.43 16.94
CA PRO A 80 -3.76 1.77 16.86
C PRO A 80 -2.29 1.82 17.24
N ARG A 81 -1.90 1.04 18.25
CA ARG A 81 -0.50 1.01 18.69
C ARG A 81 0.41 0.48 17.58
N LEU A 82 -0.03 -0.56 16.90
CA LEU A 82 0.73 -1.12 15.78
C LEU A 82 0.84 -0.10 14.65
N ARG A 83 -0.26 0.61 14.37
CA ARG A 83 -0.26 1.62 13.33
C ARG A 83 0.72 2.75 13.63
N GLU A 84 0.76 3.21 14.85
CA GLU A 84 1.69 4.25 15.28
C GLU A 84 3.13 3.79 15.11
N SER A 85 3.42 2.57 15.55
CA SER A 85 4.75 2.00 15.42
C SER A 85 5.18 1.89 13.96
N VAL A 86 4.25 1.46 13.11
CA VAL A 86 4.48 1.34 11.68
C VAL A 86 4.76 2.71 11.08
N ALA A 87 3.95 3.70 11.39
CA ALA A 87 4.09 5.04 10.85
C ALA A 87 5.40 5.70 11.27
N SER A 88 5.83 5.45 12.51
CA SER A 88 7.07 6.01 13.03
C SER A 88 8.31 5.24 12.60
N GLY A 89 8.13 4.01 12.11
CA GLY A 89 9.24 3.16 11.74
C GLY A 89 9.96 2.52 12.92
N GLU A 90 9.41 2.64 14.13
CA GLU A 90 10.04 2.07 15.32
C GLU A 90 9.94 0.58 15.38
N VAL A 91 8.81 0.04 15.01
CA VAL A 91 8.68 -1.39 14.95
C VAL A 91 9.18 -1.81 13.62
N GLY A 92 10.36 -2.34 13.64
CA GLY A 92 10.83 -2.90 12.42
C GLY A 92 9.85 -3.93 11.96
N TYR A 93 9.48 -3.86 10.76
CA TYR A 93 8.81 -4.97 10.13
C TYR A 93 9.79 -6.06 9.93
N THR A 94 10.88 -5.88 10.43
CA THR A 94 11.94 -6.84 10.38
C THR A 94 11.66 -7.92 11.39
#